data_c61c0cd4dcdb83a702ea3f32625508ba
#
_entry.id   c61c0cd4dcdb83a702ea3f32625508ba
#
_cell.length_a   1.000
_cell.length_b   1.000
_cell.length_c   1.000
_cell.angle_alpha   90.00
_cell.angle_beta   90.00
_cell.angle_gamma   90.00
#
_symmetry.space_group_name_H-M   'P 1'
#
loop_
_entity.id
_entity.type
_entity.pdbx_description
1 polymer ?
#
loop_
_entity_poly.entity_id
_entity_poly.type
_entity_poly.pdbx_seq_one_letter_code
_entity_poly.pdbx_strand_id
1 'polypeptide(L)'
;MMAGNPLMNPFAGFDYQKVARHLDFISWDSYPAWGNDSQSTEELGRNVGLIHDFFRSLKHQNFLVMENTPSRVNWHNFDRAKRPGTHELASLQDVAHGSQGVLYFQLRASRGSSEMFHGAAIEQRHPEKTRAFKDVTKVGKDLEKISPIVATNYAKAKVAIVFSYDSYWHCKMQKVIVRIKRSGKQFKSIIDIFMTMIFQLILLVLKMSFHNRTY
;
A
#
# COMPACT_ATOMS: atom_id res chain seq x y z
N MET A 1 -2.22 -9.70 12.16
CA MET A 1 -1.38 -8.87 11.28
C MET A 1 -0.83 -9.73 10.16
N MET A 2 -0.86 -9.24 8.95
CA MET A 2 -0.34 -9.95 7.77
C MET A 2 0.73 -9.08 7.13
N ALA A 3 1.98 -9.53 7.14
CA ALA A 3 3.12 -8.80 6.58
C ALA A 3 3.48 -9.28 5.18
N GLY A 4 3.97 -8.38 4.35
CA GLY A 4 4.54 -8.68 3.05
C GLY A 4 3.56 -8.57 1.87
N ASN A 5 4.06 -8.92 0.69
CA ASN A 5 3.28 -8.90 -0.55
C ASN A 5 2.71 -10.30 -0.84
N PRO A 6 1.42 -10.55 -0.63
CA PRO A 6 0.82 -11.87 -0.75
C PRO A 6 0.75 -12.40 -2.19
N LEU A 7 0.84 -11.51 -3.17
CA LEU A 7 0.76 -11.85 -4.59
C LEU A 7 2.14 -12.03 -5.22
N MET A 8 3.14 -11.27 -4.76
CA MET A 8 4.47 -11.24 -5.36
C MET A 8 5.44 -12.21 -4.68
N ASN A 9 5.31 -12.41 -3.38
CA ASN A 9 6.12 -13.33 -2.61
C ASN A 9 5.25 -14.07 -1.58
N PRO A 10 4.30 -14.90 -2.02
CA PRO A 10 3.54 -15.71 -1.10
C PRO A 10 4.51 -16.65 -0.41
N PHE A 11 4.58 -16.58 0.91
CA PHE A 11 5.20 -17.65 1.69
C PHE A 11 4.59 -18.95 1.25
N ALA A 12 5.44 -19.93 0.90
CA ALA A 12 4.97 -21.21 0.44
C ALA A 12 4.00 -21.82 1.47
N GLY A 13 2.77 -22.10 1.05
CA GLY A 13 1.74 -22.67 1.88
C GLY A 13 0.92 -21.70 2.75
N PHE A 14 1.14 -20.37 2.69
CA PHE A 14 0.32 -19.42 3.44
C PHE A 14 -0.83 -18.89 2.57
N ASP A 15 -2.04 -19.28 2.91
CA ASP A 15 -3.28 -18.89 2.23
C ASP A 15 -3.98 -17.79 3.03
N TYR A 16 -3.84 -16.55 2.59
CA TYR A 16 -4.46 -15.39 3.24
C TYR A 16 -5.98 -15.46 3.24
N GLN A 17 -6.60 -16.10 2.22
CA GLN A 17 -8.05 -16.25 2.16
C GLN A 17 -8.57 -17.20 3.26
N LYS A 18 -7.82 -18.28 3.54
CA LYS A 18 -8.16 -19.20 4.64
C LYS A 18 -7.93 -18.54 6.00
N VAL A 19 -6.79 -17.87 6.18
CA VAL A 19 -6.46 -17.19 7.45
C VAL A 19 -7.45 -16.08 7.77
N ALA A 20 -7.84 -15.28 6.77
CA ALA A 20 -8.78 -14.18 6.97
C ALA A 20 -10.12 -14.59 7.59
N ARG A 21 -10.55 -15.85 7.39
CA ARG A 21 -11.82 -16.37 7.97
C ARG A 21 -11.78 -16.45 9.50
N HIS A 22 -10.58 -16.52 10.07
CA HIS A 22 -10.34 -16.65 11.51
C HIS A 22 -9.95 -15.33 12.19
N LEU A 23 -9.95 -14.21 11.45
CA LEU A 23 -9.59 -12.89 11.95
C LEU A 23 -10.83 -11.99 12.00
N ASP A 24 -10.92 -11.13 13.01
CA ASP A 24 -12.00 -10.16 13.15
C ASP A 24 -11.89 -9.08 12.08
N PHE A 25 -10.67 -8.60 11.82
CA PHE A 25 -10.36 -7.63 10.78
C PHE A 25 -9.02 -7.95 10.09
N ILE A 26 -8.80 -7.33 8.95
CA ILE A 26 -7.59 -7.50 8.15
C ILE A 26 -6.69 -6.29 8.33
N SER A 27 -5.39 -6.55 8.44
CA SER A 27 -4.35 -5.52 8.38
C SER A 27 -3.12 -6.04 7.67
N TRP A 28 -2.29 -5.14 7.16
CA TRP A 28 -1.01 -5.49 6.56
C TRP A 28 0.01 -4.36 6.70
N ASP A 29 1.29 -4.69 6.50
CA ASP A 29 2.41 -3.78 6.63
C ASP A 29 2.88 -3.36 5.24
N SER A 30 2.80 -2.07 4.95
CA SER A 30 3.08 -1.50 3.63
C SER A 30 4.39 -0.72 3.62
N TYR A 31 5.45 -1.35 3.09
CA TYR A 31 6.77 -0.75 2.97
C TYR A 31 7.27 -0.74 1.51
N PRO A 32 6.60 -0.05 0.61
CA PRO A 32 7.07 0.03 -0.77
C PRO A 32 8.38 0.83 -0.85
N ALA A 33 9.31 0.36 -1.68
CA ALA A 33 10.62 1.00 -1.88
C ALA A 33 10.49 2.25 -2.76
N TRP A 34 9.87 3.29 -2.25
CA TRP A 34 9.69 4.55 -2.96
C TRP A 34 11.05 5.13 -3.40
N GLY A 35 11.14 5.50 -4.67
CA GLY A 35 12.35 6.08 -5.22
C GLY A 35 13.44 5.06 -5.58
N ASN A 36 13.09 3.77 -5.72
CA ASN A 36 14.00 2.78 -6.31
C ASN A 36 14.28 3.10 -7.79
N ASP A 37 15.36 2.52 -8.31
CA ASP A 37 15.81 2.78 -9.69
C ASP A 37 15.19 1.83 -10.72
N SER A 38 14.44 0.82 -10.26
CA SER A 38 13.89 -0.24 -11.11
C SER A 38 12.42 -0.05 -11.47
N GLN A 39 11.68 0.79 -10.75
CA GLN A 39 10.26 1.03 -10.95
C GLN A 39 9.94 2.52 -10.88
N SER A 40 9.03 2.97 -11.73
CA SER A 40 8.49 4.32 -11.61
C SER A 40 7.60 4.45 -10.38
N THR A 41 7.39 5.69 -9.92
CA THR A 41 6.46 5.96 -8.79
C THR A 41 5.05 5.49 -9.11
N GLU A 42 4.61 5.65 -10.35
CA GLU A 42 3.29 5.21 -10.82
C GLU A 42 3.16 3.68 -10.82
N GLU A 43 4.18 2.98 -11.30
CA GLU A 43 4.19 1.51 -11.28
C GLU A 43 4.17 0.98 -9.84
N LEU A 44 4.96 1.57 -8.96
CA LEU A 44 4.98 1.20 -7.56
C LEU A 44 3.64 1.50 -6.87
N GLY A 45 3.05 2.66 -7.13
CA GLY A 45 1.73 3.03 -6.63
C GLY A 45 0.63 2.06 -7.10
N ARG A 46 0.65 1.65 -8.38
CA ARG A 46 -0.29 0.64 -8.89
C ARG A 46 -0.13 -0.72 -8.17
N ASN A 47 1.12 -1.15 -7.96
CA ASN A 47 1.38 -2.40 -7.26
C ASN A 47 0.89 -2.36 -5.81
N VAL A 48 1.09 -1.24 -5.12
CA VAL A 48 0.57 -1.02 -3.75
C VAL A 48 -0.95 -1.02 -3.73
N GLY A 49 -1.59 -0.30 -4.65
CA GLY A 49 -3.05 -0.26 -4.78
C GLY A 49 -3.65 -1.64 -5.01
N LEU A 50 -3.03 -2.48 -5.84
CA LEU A 50 -3.45 -3.86 -6.04
C LEU A 50 -3.43 -4.67 -4.74
N ILE A 51 -2.40 -4.48 -3.91
CA ILE A 51 -2.29 -5.19 -2.64
C ILE A 51 -3.35 -4.70 -1.66
N HIS A 52 -3.63 -3.40 -1.60
CA HIS A 52 -4.71 -2.85 -0.79
C HIS A 52 -6.06 -3.45 -1.18
N ASP A 53 -6.37 -3.51 -2.49
CA ASP A 53 -7.60 -4.11 -2.98
C ASP A 53 -7.70 -5.61 -2.68
N PHE A 54 -6.57 -6.32 -2.74
CA PHE A 54 -6.50 -7.71 -2.33
C PHE A 54 -6.85 -7.88 -0.84
N PHE A 55 -6.22 -7.12 0.06
CA PHE A 55 -6.48 -7.22 1.50
C PHE A 55 -7.91 -6.82 1.84
N ARG A 56 -8.44 -5.77 1.23
CA ARG A 56 -9.84 -5.39 1.39
C ARG A 56 -10.79 -6.52 0.94
N SER A 57 -10.48 -7.20 -0.15
CA SER A 57 -11.33 -8.26 -0.72
C SER A 57 -11.38 -9.53 0.13
N LEU A 58 -10.39 -9.78 1.01
CA LEU A 58 -10.34 -10.98 1.84
C LEU A 58 -11.57 -11.12 2.75
N LYS A 59 -12.15 -10.01 3.21
CA LYS A 59 -13.37 -9.98 4.03
C LYS A 59 -14.46 -9.08 3.47
N HIS A 60 -14.27 -8.48 2.30
CA HIS A 60 -15.18 -7.49 1.69
C HIS A 60 -15.53 -6.33 2.64
N GLN A 61 -14.57 -5.89 3.42
CA GLN A 61 -14.68 -4.79 4.39
C GLN A 61 -13.40 -3.96 4.41
N ASN A 62 -13.45 -2.83 5.08
CA ASN A 62 -12.29 -1.98 5.29
C ASN A 62 -11.19 -2.75 6.03
N PHE A 63 -9.94 -2.36 5.81
CA PHE A 63 -8.76 -2.93 6.43
C PHE A 63 -7.94 -1.84 7.14
N LEU A 64 -6.82 -2.21 7.73
CA LEU A 64 -5.86 -1.26 8.31
C LEU A 64 -4.49 -1.44 7.67
N VAL A 65 -3.82 -0.35 7.35
CA VAL A 65 -2.37 -0.35 7.16
C VAL A 65 -1.74 -0.25 8.54
N MET A 66 -1.32 -1.40 9.06
CA MET A 66 -0.83 -1.52 10.45
C MET A 66 0.57 -0.96 10.60
N GLU A 67 1.37 -1.04 9.54
CA GLU A 67 2.68 -0.43 9.50
C GLU A 67 2.95 0.23 8.14
N ASN A 68 3.47 1.44 8.19
CA ASN A 68 4.06 2.18 7.08
C ASN A 68 5.21 3.01 7.64
N THR A 69 6.20 3.39 6.84
CA THR A 69 7.28 4.24 7.33
C THR A 69 6.99 5.72 7.12
N PRO A 70 7.28 6.58 8.11
CA PRO A 70 7.20 8.03 7.93
C PRO A 70 8.19 8.58 6.89
N SER A 71 9.35 7.93 6.71
CA SER A 71 10.38 8.43 5.79
C SER A 71 11.14 7.33 5.06
N ARG A 72 11.81 6.44 5.76
CA ARG A 72 12.73 5.43 5.23
C ARG A 72 12.68 4.15 6.06
N VAL A 73 13.20 3.06 5.48
CA VAL A 73 13.43 1.79 6.17
C VAL A 73 14.93 1.47 6.17
N ASN A 74 15.39 0.64 7.12
CA ASN A 74 16.79 0.28 7.25
C ASN A 74 17.14 -1.11 6.71
N TRP A 75 16.19 -1.80 6.08
CA TRP A 75 16.33 -3.18 5.62
C TRP A 75 16.13 -3.36 4.10
N HIS A 76 15.85 -2.30 3.37
CA HIS A 76 15.95 -2.30 1.91
C HIS A 76 17.41 -2.18 1.47
N ASN A 77 17.76 -2.73 0.30
CA ASN A 77 19.09 -2.60 -0.29
C ASN A 77 19.51 -1.14 -0.51
N PHE A 78 18.53 -0.24 -0.63
CA PHE A 78 18.72 1.21 -0.75
C PHE A 78 17.87 1.92 0.29
N ASP A 79 18.52 2.69 1.15
CA ASP A 79 17.84 3.54 2.11
C ASP A 79 17.65 4.94 1.51
N ARG A 80 16.53 5.13 0.84
CA ARG A 80 16.13 6.44 0.32
C ARG A 80 14.93 6.95 1.07
N ALA A 81 15.06 8.12 1.66
CA ALA A 81 13.93 8.83 2.23
C ALA A 81 12.88 9.12 1.14
N LYS A 82 11.62 9.00 1.48
CA LYS A 82 10.51 9.39 0.59
C LYS A 82 10.74 10.81 0.06
N ARG A 83 10.50 11.03 -1.23
CA ARG A 83 10.53 12.39 -1.81
C ARG A 83 9.42 13.25 -1.21
N PRO A 84 9.56 14.59 -1.22
CA PRO A 84 8.48 15.48 -0.79
C PRO A 84 7.14 15.12 -1.49
N GLY A 85 6.05 15.09 -0.72
CA GLY A 85 4.72 14.72 -1.20
C GLY A 85 4.45 13.21 -1.31
N THR A 86 5.47 12.35 -1.40
CA THR A 86 5.27 10.90 -1.53
C THR A 86 4.62 10.29 -0.28
N HIS A 87 4.95 10.80 0.90
CA HIS A 87 4.35 10.30 2.14
C HIS A 87 2.84 10.59 2.20
N GLU A 88 2.46 11.80 1.85
CA GLU A 88 1.06 12.20 1.76
C GLU A 88 0.31 11.37 0.70
N LEU A 89 0.87 11.27 -0.51
CA LEU A 89 0.30 10.48 -1.60
C LEU A 89 0.06 9.02 -1.19
N ALA A 90 1.05 8.38 -0.58
CA ALA A 90 0.95 6.99 -0.13
C ALA A 90 -0.14 6.83 0.93
N SER A 91 -0.16 7.68 1.96
CA SER A 91 -1.15 7.60 3.04
C SER A 91 -2.58 7.87 2.57
N LEU A 92 -2.76 8.82 1.65
CA LEU A 92 -4.07 9.05 1.03
C LEU A 92 -4.48 7.91 0.09
N GLN A 93 -3.54 7.28 -0.59
CA GLN A 93 -3.79 6.07 -1.38
C GLN A 93 -4.27 4.92 -0.49
N ASP A 94 -3.63 4.69 0.66
CA ASP A 94 -4.05 3.67 1.63
C ASP A 94 -5.55 3.83 1.97
N VAL A 95 -5.96 5.04 2.30
CA VAL A 95 -7.36 5.36 2.66
C VAL A 95 -8.29 5.29 1.43
N ALA A 96 -7.86 5.76 0.27
CA ALA A 96 -8.65 5.72 -0.96
C ALA A 96 -8.97 4.27 -1.39
N HIS A 97 -8.11 3.30 -1.07
CA HIS A 97 -8.33 1.88 -1.29
C HIS A 97 -9.12 1.19 -0.15
N GLY A 98 -9.53 1.92 0.88
CA GLY A 98 -10.41 1.45 1.95
C GLY A 98 -9.70 1.11 3.27
N SER A 99 -8.48 1.59 3.49
CA SER A 99 -7.89 1.54 4.83
C SER A 99 -8.60 2.53 5.75
N GLN A 100 -8.96 2.10 6.95
CA GLN A 100 -9.56 2.97 7.98
C GLN A 100 -8.53 3.83 8.70
N GLY A 101 -7.25 3.60 8.49
CA GLY A 101 -6.17 4.36 9.08
C GLY A 101 -4.80 3.88 8.62
N VAL A 102 -3.80 4.71 8.86
CA VAL A 102 -2.41 4.43 8.56
C VAL A 102 -1.61 4.56 9.84
N LEU A 103 -1.02 3.46 10.29
CA LEU A 103 -0.16 3.45 11.46
C LEU A 103 1.29 3.46 10.99
N TYR A 104 2.11 4.21 11.71
CA TYR A 104 3.50 4.36 11.32
C TYR A 104 4.46 3.63 12.26
N PHE A 105 5.30 2.84 11.71
CA PHE A 105 6.50 2.36 12.35
C PHE A 105 7.70 3.22 11.87
N GLN A 106 8.34 3.99 12.76
CA GLN A 106 8.08 4.03 14.18
C GLN A 106 7.70 5.44 14.64
N LEU A 107 7.06 5.54 15.81
CA LEU A 107 6.68 6.84 16.37
C LEU A 107 7.93 7.65 16.71
N ARG A 108 8.88 7.07 17.45
CA ARG A 108 10.11 7.74 17.90
C ARG A 108 11.33 6.92 17.51
N ALA A 109 12.33 7.60 16.95
CA ALA A 109 13.57 6.98 16.53
C ALA A 109 14.29 6.29 17.70
N SER A 110 14.67 5.04 17.51
CA SER A 110 15.43 4.25 18.48
C SER A 110 16.85 4.79 18.62
N ARG A 111 17.42 4.72 19.82
CA ARG A 111 18.82 5.11 20.09
C ARG A 111 19.83 4.00 19.80
N GLY A 112 19.35 2.79 19.63
CA GLY A 112 20.17 1.59 19.40
C GLY A 112 19.31 0.45 18.87
N SER A 113 19.88 -0.73 18.76
CA SER A 113 19.31 -1.97 18.21
C SER A 113 19.16 -1.97 16.69
N SER A 114 18.58 -3.04 16.15
CA SER A 114 18.40 -3.27 14.71
C SER A 114 17.60 -2.17 14.01
N GLU A 115 16.65 -1.53 14.71
CA GLU A 115 15.78 -0.49 14.16
C GLU A 115 16.29 0.94 14.35
N MET A 116 17.56 1.10 14.75
CA MET A 116 18.17 2.41 15.04
C MET A 116 18.14 3.35 13.81
N PHE A 117 18.28 2.80 12.62
CA PHE A 117 18.28 3.56 11.36
C PHE A 117 16.94 3.60 10.64
N HIS A 118 15.92 2.98 11.21
CA HIS A 118 14.57 3.07 10.65
C HIS A 118 14.01 4.47 10.84
N GLY A 119 13.32 5.00 9.83
CA GLY A 119 12.70 6.32 9.91
C GLY A 119 11.60 6.38 10.96
N ALA A 120 11.42 7.52 11.57
CA ALA A 120 10.44 7.76 12.61
C ALA A 120 9.67 9.07 12.36
N ALA A 121 8.47 9.17 12.94
CA ALA A 121 7.74 10.44 12.95
C ALA A 121 8.46 11.48 13.82
N ILE A 122 9.04 11.04 14.95
CA ILE A 122 9.78 11.87 15.90
C ILE A 122 11.24 11.44 15.87
N GLU A 123 12.07 12.22 15.19
CA GLU A 123 13.50 11.99 15.08
C GLU A 123 14.26 12.38 16.38
N GLN A 124 15.54 11.98 16.48
CA GLN A 124 16.36 12.18 17.68
C GLN A 124 16.60 13.66 18.02
N ARG A 125 16.79 14.50 17.00
CA ARG A 125 17.11 15.91 17.15
C ARG A 125 16.11 16.79 16.41
N HIS A 126 15.60 17.82 17.09
CA HIS A 126 14.70 18.83 16.53
C HIS A 126 13.56 18.21 15.70
N PRO A 127 12.79 17.27 16.27
CA PRO A 127 11.78 16.52 15.52
C PRO A 127 10.80 17.43 14.78
N GLU A 128 10.39 18.52 15.42
CA GLU A 128 9.44 19.51 14.85
C GLU A 128 9.94 20.20 13.57
N LYS A 129 11.26 20.18 13.34
CA LYS A 129 11.89 20.77 12.15
C LYS A 129 12.03 19.76 11.02
N THR A 130 11.94 18.47 11.33
CA THR A 130 12.12 17.41 10.33
C THR A 130 10.96 17.37 9.33
N ARG A 131 11.29 16.94 8.12
CA ARG A 131 10.26 16.73 7.10
C ARG A 131 9.29 15.61 7.48
N ALA A 132 9.79 14.49 8.02
CA ALA A 132 8.97 13.38 8.46
C ALA A 132 7.87 13.82 9.42
N PHE A 133 8.21 14.61 10.44
CA PHE A 133 7.22 15.14 11.38
C PHE A 133 6.18 16.05 10.70
N LYS A 134 6.63 16.93 9.83
CA LYS A 134 5.74 17.84 9.08
C LYS A 134 4.81 17.07 8.14
N ASP A 135 5.34 16.07 7.43
CA ASP A 135 4.57 15.23 6.51
C ASP A 135 3.51 14.41 7.27
N VAL A 136 3.87 13.77 8.39
CA VAL A 136 2.92 13.04 9.25
C VAL A 136 1.84 13.96 9.81
N THR A 137 2.24 15.15 10.30
CA THR A 137 1.29 16.15 10.82
C THR A 137 0.31 16.61 9.73
N LYS A 138 0.83 16.82 8.51
CA LYS A 138 -0.01 17.21 7.37
C LYS A 138 -1.01 16.13 7.03
N VAL A 139 -0.57 14.87 6.91
CA VAL A 139 -1.45 13.72 6.65
C VAL A 139 -2.55 13.62 7.71
N GLY A 140 -2.21 13.75 9.00
CA GLY A 140 -3.19 13.73 10.07
C GLY A 140 -4.30 14.79 9.88
N LYS A 141 -3.93 16.03 9.56
CA LYS A 141 -4.89 17.12 9.28
C LYS A 141 -5.74 16.86 8.04
N ASP A 142 -5.15 16.26 7.01
CA ASP A 142 -5.90 15.96 5.78
C ASP A 142 -6.87 14.79 6.00
N LEU A 143 -6.47 13.76 6.74
CA LEU A 143 -7.33 12.65 7.14
C LEU A 143 -8.49 13.11 8.03
N GLU A 144 -8.26 14.03 8.96
CA GLU A 144 -9.31 14.63 9.78
C GLU A 144 -10.40 15.26 8.92
N LYS A 145 -10.03 15.99 7.86
CA LYS A 145 -10.99 16.65 6.94
C LYS A 145 -11.80 15.66 6.12
N ILE A 146 -11.18 14.55 5.67
CA ILE A 146 -11.83 13.59 4.77
C ILE A 146 -12.49 12.42 5.52
N SER A 147 -12.19 12.23 6.81
CA SER A 147 -12.71 11.11 7.60
C SER A 147 -14.24 10.99 7.58
N PRO A 148 -15.06 12.06 7.62
CA PRO A 148 -16.51 11.95 7.54
C PRO A 148 -17.01 11.34 6.21
N ILE A 149 -16.20 11.42 5.15
CA ILE A 149 -16.54 10.92 3.83
C ILE A 149 -16.10 9.47 3.63
N VAL A 150 -14.90 9.13 4.14
CA VAL A 150 -14.26 7.85 3.83
C VAL A 150 -14.44 6.78 4.91
N ALA A 151 -14.83 7.18 6.13
CA ALA A 151 -14.93 6.28 7.27
C ALA A 151 -15.90 5.10 7.07
N THR A 152 -16.94 5.28 6.26
CA THR A 152 -18.00 4.29 6.06
C THR A 152 -18.18 3.83 4.62
N ASN A 153 -17.50 4.45 3.67
CA ASN A 153 -17.76 4.24 2.25
C ASN A 153 -16.47 3.95 1.47
N TYR A 154 -16.55 2.96 0.61
CA TYR A 154 -15.61 2.76 -0.48
C TYR A 154 -16.36 2.52 -1.79
N ALA A 155 -15.77 2.91 -2.90
CA ALA A 155 -16.37 2.69 -4.20
C ALA A 155 -16.45 1.20 -4.53
N LYS A 156 -17.64 0.71 -4.88
CA LYS A 156 -17.81 -0.67 -5.33
C LYS A 156 -17.12 -0.85 -6.69
N ALA A 157 -16.27 -1.85 -6.79
CA ALA A 157 -15.63 -2.22 -8.05
C ALA A 157 -16.65 -2.76 -9.06
N LYS A 158 -16.52 -2.34 -10.33
CA LYS A 158 -17.34 -2.85 -11.44
C LYS A 158 -16.75 -4.11 -12.09
N VAL A 159 -15.48 -4.39 -11.79
CA VAL A 159 -14.72 -5.53 -12.33
C VAL A 159 -14.12 -6.30 -11.16
N ALA A 160 -14.20 -7.62 -11.22
CA ALA A 160 -13.59 -8.52 -10.25
C ALA A 160 -12.52 -9.38 -10.92
N ILE A 161 -11.42 -9.61 -10.22
CA ILE A 161 -10.36 -10.54 -10.62
C ILE A 161 -10.45 -11.74 -9.68
N VAL A 162 -10.65 -12.93 -10.25
CA VAL A 162 -10.68 -14.17 -9.49
C VAL A 162 -9.25 -14.64 -9.25
N PHE A 163 -8.90 -14.86 -8.00
CA PHE A 163 -7.60 -15.37 -7.58
C PHE A 163 -7.76 -16.60 -6.70
N SER A 164 -6.95 -17.63 -6.93
CA SER A 164 -6.91 -18.87 -6.14
C SER A 164 -5.46 -19.20 -5.79
N TYR A 165 -5.17 -19.40 -4.51
CA TYR A 165 -3.84 -19.83 -4.04
C TYR A 165 -3.50 -21.22 -4.54
N ASP A 166 -4.47 -22.17 -4.56
CA ASP A 166 -4.24 -23.53 -5.03
C ASP A 166 -3.82 -23.53 -6.50
N SER A 167 -4.51 -22.77 -7.36
CA SER A 167 -4.15 -22.62 -8.77
C SER A 167 -2.79 -21.94 -8.95
N TYR A 168 -2.52 -20.89 -8.14
CA TYR A 168 -1.28 -20.15 -8.20
C TYR A 168 -0.07 -21.02 -7.80
N TRP A 169 -0.20 -21.78 -6.71
CA TRP A 169 0.85 -22.70 -6.25
C TRP A 169 1.05 -23.86 -7.21
N HIS A 170 -0.04 -24.44 -7.73
CA HIS A 170 0.03 -25.48 -8.76
C HIS A 170 0.83 -25.00 -9.97
N CYS A 171 0.53 -23.83 -10.49
CA CYS A 171 1.27 -23.23 -11.60
C CYS A 171 2.75 -22.94 -11.27
N LYS A 172 3.08 -22.58 -10.01
CA LYS A 172 4.47 -22.38 -9.58
C LYS A 172 5.26 -23.67 -9.41
N MET A 173 4.63 -24.74 -8.93
CA MET A 173 5.30 -26.02 -8.71
C MET A 173 5.58 -26.77 -10.02
N GLN A 174 4.76 -26.59 -11.03
CA GLN A 174 4.99 -27.20 -12.34
C GLN A 174 6.08 -26.46 -13.13
N LYS A 175 7.35 -26.85 -12.91
CA LYS A 175 8.50 -26.34 -13.69
C LYS A 175 8.41 -26.64 -15.21
N VAL A 176 7.48 -27.49 -15.64
CA VAL A 176 7.43 -28.08 -16.98
C VAL A 176 6.66 -27.21 -17.99
N ILE A 177 5.87 -26.23 -17.57
CA ILE A 177 5.07 -25.48 -18.55
C ILE A 177 5.69 -24.08 -18.77
N VAL A 178 6.64 -24.01 -19.69
CA VAL A 178 7.26 -22.77 -20.20
C VAL A 178 6.20 -21.78 -20.74
N ARG A 179 5.02 -22.24 -21.14
CA ARG A 179 3.88 -21.39 -21.55
C ARG A 179 3.24 -20.59 -20.40
N ILE A 180 3.29 -21.07 -19.15
CA ILE A 180 2.66 -20.41 -18.00
C ILE A 180 3.55 -19.30 -17.41
N LYS A 181 4.85 -19.25 -17.72
CA LYS A 181 5.65 -18.04 -17.48
C LYS A 181 5.07 -16.78 -18.15
N ARG A 182 4.30 -16.96 -19.20
CA ARG A 182 3.50 -15.87 -19.82
C ARG A 182 2.27 -15.48 -18.99
N SER A 183 1.64 -16.39 -18.23
CA SER A 183 0.43 -16.07 -17.48
C SER A 183 0.68 -15.12 -16.32
N GLY A 184 1.81 -15.23 -15.61
CA GLY A 184 2.19 -14.26 -14.57
C GLY A 184 2.47 -12.87 -15.14
N LYS A 185 3.09 -12.78 -16.33
CA LYS A 185 3.26 -11.52 -17.04
C LYS A 185 1.95 -11.01 -17.65
N GLN A 186 1.09 -11.90 -18.16
CA GLN A 186 -0.23 -11.53 -18.68
C GLN A 186 -1.18 -11.09 -17.57
N PHE A 187 -1.17 -11.77 -16.42
CA PHE A 187 -1.95 -11.36 -15.25
C PHE A 187 -1.51 -9.98 -14.75
N LYS A 188 -0.19 -9.75 -14.63
CA LYS A 188 0.36 -8.44 -14.33
C LYS A 188 -0.04 -7.40 -15.39
N SER A 189 0.04 -7.74 -16.67
CA SER A 189 -0.33 -6.86 -17.78
C SER A 189 -1.81 -6.50 -17.78
N ILE A 190 -2.70 -7.44 -17.52
CA ILE A 190 -4.15 -7.18 -17.39
C ILE A 190 -4.40 -6.27 -16.19
N ILE A 191 -3.79 -6.54 -15.05
CA ILE A 191 -3.89 -5.69 -13.87
C ILE A 191 -3.35 -4.29 -14.16
N ASP A 192 -2.19 -4.17 -14.79
CA ASP A 192 -1.57 -2.89 -15.15
C ASP A 192 -2.48 -2.06 -16.06
N ILE A 193 -3.17 -2.70 -17.02
CA ILE A 193 -4.15 -2.02 -17.89
C ILE A 193 -5.34 -1.52 -17.06
N PHE A 194 -5.96 -2.39 -16.25
CA PHE A 194 -7.11 -1.99 -15.43
C PHE A 194 -6.75 -0.94 -14.40
N MET A 195 -5.63 -1.09 -13.71
CA MET A 195 -5.17 -0.12 -12.71
C MET A 195 -4.80 1.21 -13.34
N THR A 196 -4.24 1.23 -14.55
CA THR A 196 -3.98 2.47 -15.29
C THR A 196 -5.27 3.20 -15.60
N MET A 197 -6.32 2.48 -16.02
CA MET A 197 -7.64 3.07 -16.31
C MET A 197 -8.30 3.61 -15.03
N ILE A 198 -8.25 2.88 -13.92
CA ILE A 198 -8.82 3.29 -12.63
C ILE A 198 -8.06 4.49 -12.06
N PHE A 199 -6.73 4.49 -12.13
CA PHE A 199 -5.90 5.58 -11.63
C PHE A 199 -6.11 6.88 -12.42
N GLN A 200 -6.28 6.78 -13.74
CA GLN A 200 -6.66 7.94 -14.56
C GLN A 200 -8.05 8.48 -14.20
N LEU A 201 -9.00 7.60 -13.88
CA LEU A 201 -10.34 8.02 -13.45
C LEU A 201 -10.32 8.71 -12.08
N ILE A 202 -9.56 8.20 -11.13
CA ILE A 202 -9.40 8.79 -9.79
C ILE A 202 -8.70 10.15 -9.88
N LEU A 203 -7.65 10.28 -10.68
CA LEU A 203 -6.96 11.55 -10.93
C LEU A 203 -7.88 12.58 -11.61
N LEU A 204 -8.74 12.14 -12.53
CA LEU A 204 -9.71 13.01 -13.20
C LEU A 204 -10.76 13.51 -12.19
N VAL A 205 -11.30 12.63 -11.35
CA VAL A 205 -12.27 12.97 -10.30
C VAL A 205 -11.66 13.92 -9.26
N LEU A 206 -10.43 13.68 -8.83
CA LEU A 206 -9.73 14.59 -7.92
C LEU A 206 -9.46 15.95 -8.56
N LYS A 207 -8.99 16.00 -9.81
CA LYS A 207 -8.82 17.28 -10.55
C LYS A 207 -10.12 18.05 -10.67
N MET A 208 -11.23 17.39 -10.99
CA MET A 208 -12.55 18.03 -11.09
C MET A 208 -13.04 18.55 -9.74
N SER A 209 -12.79 17.83 -8.65
CA SER A 209 -13.17 18.23 -7.29
C SER A 209 -12.36 19.42 -6.77
N PHE A 210 -11.10 19.56 -7.18
CA PHE A 210 -10.25 20.70 -6.81
C PHE A 210 -10.51 21.95 -7.70
N HIS A 211 -10.93 21.77 -8.96
CA HIS A 211 -11.20 22.89 -9.85
C HIS A 211 -12.52 23.61 -9.51
N ASN A 212 -13.47 22.92 -8.86
CA ASN A 212 -14.74 23.51 -8.45
C ASN A 212 -14.71 24.21 -7.07
N ARG A 213 -13.56 24.40 -6.45
CA ARG A 213 -13.40 25.08 -5.15
C ARG A 213 -12.57 26.37 -5.19
N THR A 214 -12.46 26.99 -6.36
CA THR A 214 -11.98 28.36 -6.45
C THR A 214 -13.17 29.29 -6.62
N TYR A 215 -13.86 29.56 -5.49
CA TYR A 215 -14.65 30.76 -5.22
C TYR A 215 -14.60 31.04 -3.73
#